data_ed68ad49c91f7fcaf5364e7896b0bc77
#
_entry.id   ed68ad49c91f7fcaf5364e7896b0bc77
#
_cell.length_a   1.000
_cell.length_b   1.000
_cell.length_c   1.000
_cell.angle_alpha   90.00
_cell.angle_beta   90.00
_cell.angle_gamma   90.00
#
_symmetry.space_group_name_H-M   'P 1'
#
loop_
_entity.id
_entity.type
_entity.pdbx_description
1 polymer ?
#
loop_
_entity_poly.entity_id
_entity_poly.type
_entity_poly.pdbx_seq_one_letter_code
_entity_poly.pdbx_strand_id
1 'polypeptide(L)'
;IYETERSERGIPGVIPFGIGMVGPMIYQFGTTEQKEKFLPGILDSNTWWCQGYSEPGSGSDLASLKTKAELDGDHYVINGAKIWTSYAQYADWIFVLVRTSNEGKKQEGITFILVDMKTPGIKINPIISIDNEHSLNEVEFSDVRVPVENVVGEVNKGWTVAKALLAHERTGIADVAQSKRNIRLIKEAAAAEINGGKRLMDDAGFQAKV
;
A
#
# COMPACT_ATOMS: atom_id res chain seq x y z
N ILE A 1 -6.82 4.70 20.18
CA ILE A 1 -6.80 3.77 21.33
C ILE A 1 -6.16 2.45 20.90
N TYR A 2 -6.69 1.69 19.92
CA TYR A 2 -6.13 0.39 19.52
C TYR A 2 -4.63 0.45 19.15
N GLU A 3 -4.22 1.35 18.26
CA GLU A 3 -2.81 1.51 17.85
C GLU A 3 -1.88 1.86 19.00
N THR A 4 -2.36 2.69 19.93
CA THR A 4 -1.59 3.04 21.13
C THR A 4 -1.35 1.81 22.01
N GLU A 5 -2.41 1.08 22.35
CA GLU A 5 -2.32 -0.14 23.18
C GLU A 5 -1.45 -1.22 22.51
N ARG A 6 -1.61 -1.41 21.21
CA ARG A 6 -0.81 -2.33 20.42
C ARG A 6 0.68 -1.98 20.48
N SER A 7 1.01 -0.73 20.19
CA SER A 7 2.40 -0.24 20.21
C SER A 7 3.03 -0.32 21.60
N GLU A 8 2.33 0.10 22.64
CA GLU A 8 2.85 0.04 24.01
C GLU A 8 3.20 -1.37 24.45
N ARG A 9 2.42 -2.36 24.03
CA ARG A 9 2.64 -3.79 24.29
C ARG A 9 3.69 -4.44 23.38
N GLY A 10 4.23 -3.70 22.40
CA GLY A 10 5.19 -4.24 21.43
C GLY A 10 4.61 -5.27 20.47
N ILE A 11 3.29 -5.26 20.28
CA ILE A 11 2.62 -6.17 19.35
C ILE A 11 2.88 -5.68 17.92
N PRO A 12 3.35 -6.55 16.99
CA PRO A 12 3.55 -6.19 15.60
C PRO A 12 2.29 -5.64 14.94
N GLY A 13 2.45 -4.69 14.01
CA GLY A 13 1.36 -4.23 13.16
C GLY A 13 1.00 -5.25 12.10
N VAL A 14 -0.24 -5.21 11.62
CA VAL A 14 -0.65 -5.93 10.42
C VAL A 14 -0.19 -5.18 9.18
N ILE A 15 0.07 -5.90 8.08
CA ILE A 15 0.40 -5.28 6.79
C ILE A 15 -0.80 -4.44 6.34
N PRO A 16 -0.62 -3.14 6.04
CA PRO A 16 -1.72 -2.19 5.93
C PRO A 16 -2.52 -2.31 4.62
N PHE A 17 -1.99 -2.94 3.58
CA PHE A 17 -2.57 -2.91 2.23
C PHE A 17 -3.98 -3.49 2.14
N GLY A 18 -4.27 -4.56 2.89
CA GLY A 18 -5.61 -5.11 3.01
C GLY A 18 -6.50 -4.23 3.89
N ILE A 19 -6.24 -4.26 5.20
CA ILE A 19 -7.16 -3.72 6.21
C ILE A 19 -7.19 -2.18 6.26
N GLY A 20 -6.05 -1.53 5.99
CA GLY A 20 -5.92 -0.07 6.07
C GLY A 20 -6.12 0.66 4.74
N MET A 21 -6.03 -0.02 3.60
CA MET A 21 -6.06 0.58 2.27
C MET A 21 -7.20 0.05 1.42
N VAL A 22 -7.06 -1.14 0.78
CA VAL A 22 -8.06 -1.64 -0.18
C VAL A 22 -9.39 -2.03 0.48
N GLY A 23 -9.37 -2.58 1.68
CA GLY A 23 -10.58 -2.98 2.40
C GLY A 23 -11.59 -1.85 2.58
N PRO A 24 -11.20 -0.67 3.11
CA PRO A 24 -12.06 0.51 3.15
C PRO A 24 -12.59 0.94 1.78
N MET A 25 -11.80 0.80 0.70
CA MET A 25 -12.23 1.14 -0.65
C MET A 25 -13.28 0.15 -1.18
N ILE A 26 -13.08 -1.15 -0.97
CA ILE A 26 -14.08 -2.17 -1.32
C ILE A 26 -15.35 -1.96 -0.50
N TYR A 27 -15.23 -1.66 0.80
CA TYR A 27 -16.38 -1.38 1.65
C TYR A 27 -17.19 -0.16 1.15
N GLN A 28 -16.53 0.91 0.77
CA GLN A 28 -17.16 2.17 0.39
C GLN A 28 -17.65 2.18 -1.07
N PHE A 29 -16.89 1.63 -2.00
CA PHE A 29 -17.12 1.77 -3.44
C PHE A 29 -17.41 0.44 -4.16
N GLY A 30 -17.13 -0.69 -3.52
CA GLY A 30 -17.33 -2.01 -4.10
C GLY A 30 -18.79 -2.44 -4.16
N THR A 31 -19.09 -3.39 -5.04
CA THR A 31 -20.39 -4.06 -5.12
C THR A 31 -20.61 -5.00 -3.93
N THR A 32 -21.81 -5.51 -3.77
CA THR A 32 -22.13 -6.51 -2.72
C THR A 32 -21.27 -7.76 -2.90
N GLU A 33 -21.16 -8.24 -4.13
CA GLU A 33 -20.37 -9.43 -4.49
C GLU A 33 -18.87 -9.24 -4.19
N GLN A 34 -18.32 -8.06 -4.48
CA GLN A 34 -16.94 -7.73 -4.12
C GLN A 34 -16.72 -7.71 -2.61
N LYS A 35 -17.66 -7.14 -1.86
CA LYS A 35 -17.60 -7.13 -0.39
C LYS A 35 -17.61 -8.53 0.19
N GLU A 36 -18.54 -9.36 -0.26
CA GLU A 36 -18.66 -10.75 0.18
C GLU A 36 -17.42 -11.58 -0.18
N LYS A 37 -16.85 -11.35 -1.36
CA LYS A 37 -15.66 -12.08 -1.88
C LYS A 37 -14.39 -11.70 -1.15
N PHE A 38 -14.13 -10.42 -0.91
CA PHE A 38 -12.81 -9.95 -0.51
C PHE A 38 -12.68 -9.57 0.96
N LEU A 39 -13.73 -8.97 1.58
CA LEU A 39 -13.61 -8.46 2.94
C LEU A 39 -13.32 -9.53 4.00
N PRO A 40 -13.91 -10.74 3.96
CA PRO A 40 -13.59 -11.77 4.95
C PRO A 40 -12.11 -12.12 4.95
N GLY A 41 -11.51 -12.41 3.78
CA GLY A 41 -10.09 -12.75 3.66
C GLY A 41 -9.14 -11.62 4.07
N ILE A 42 -9.56 -10.36 3.91
CA ILE A 42 -8.81 -9.19 4.40
C ILE A 42 -8.86 -9.12 5.93
N LEU A 43 -10.01 -9.32 6.54
CA LEU A 43 -10.19 -9.27 8.00
C LEU A 43 -9.45 -10.41 8.72
N ASP A 44 -9.47 -11.59 8.14
CA ASP A 44 -8.79 -12.78 8.68
C ASP A 44 -7.30 -12.82 8.35
N SER A 45 -6.79 -11.84 7.57
CA SER A 45 -5.41 -11.78 7.05
C SER A 45 -5.00 -13.03 6.23
N ASN A 46 -5.97 -13.74 5.65
CA ASN A 46 -5.76 -14.90 4.78
C ASN A 46 -5.54 -14.51 3.32
N THR A 47 -5.84 -13.28 2.94
CA THR A 47 -5.65 -12.73 1.60
C THR A 47 -4.74 -11.50 1.70
N TRP A 48 -3.57 -11.60 1.08
CA TRP A 48 -2.58 -10.53 1.12
C TRP A 48 -2.67 -9.65 -0.11
N TRP A 49 -2.45 -8.35 0.10
CA TRP A 49 -2.62 -7.32 -0.92
C TRP A 49 -1.34 -6.50 -1.10
N CYS A 50 -1.15 -5.97 -2.30
CA CYS A 50 -0.17 -4.94 -2.57
C CYS A 50 -0.76 -3.81 -3.43
N GLN A 51 -0.05 -2.69 -3.52
CA GLN A 51 -0.50 -1.47 -4.18
C GLN A 51 0.25 -1.24 -5.50
N GLY A 52 -0.48 -1.10 -6.59
CA GLY A 52 0.05 -0.78 -7.92
C GLY A 52 -0.31 0.64 -8.35
N TYR A 53 0.35 1.67 -7.78
CA TYR A 53 0.08 3.07 -8.12
C TYR A 53 1.19 3.67 -8.98
N SER A 54 2.37 3.89 -8.41
CA SER A 54 3.50 4.53 -9.08
C SER A 54 4.00 3.73 -10.29
N GLU A 55 4.48 4.44 -11.29
CA GLU A 55 5.14 3.88 -12.48
C GLU A 55 6.55 4.46 -12.62
N PRO A 56 7.45 3.85 -13.40
CA PRO A 56 8.79 4.41 -13.61
C PRO A 56 8.79 5.88 -14.07
N GLY A 57 7.75 6.29 -14.81
CA GLY A 57 7.58 7.67 -15.28
C GLY A 57 6.50 8.48 -14.56
N SER A 58 5.87 7.95 -13.49
CA SER A 58 4.70 8.56 -12.86
C SER A 58 4.64 8.24 -11.36
N GLY A 59 5.27 9.09 -10.55
CA GLY A 59 5.24 9.01 -9.09
C GLY A 59 4.45 10.17 -8.49
N SER A 60 5.11 11.32 -8.24
CA SER A 60 4.44 12.52 -7.69
C SER A 60 3.32 13.04 -8.59
N ASP A 61 3.47 12.98 -9.91
CA ASP A 61 2.37 13.20 -10.86
C ASP A 61 1.69 11.86 -11.20
N LEU A 62 1.06 11.26 -10.19
CA LEU A 62 0.38 9.97 -10.33
C LEU A 62 -0.70 9.98 -11.41
N ALA A 63 -1.35 11.13 -11.64
CA ALA A 63 -2.38 11.26 -12.67
C ALA A 63 -1.84 11.09 -14.10
N SER A 64 -0.51 11.13 -14.30
CA SER A 64 0.13 10.87 -15.59
C SER A 64 0.41 9.39 -15.88
N LEU A 65 -0.10 8.47 -15.05
CA LEU A 65 0.04 7.03 -15.23
C LEU A 65 -0.33 6.55 -16.64
N LYS A 66 0.40 5.55 -17.14
CA LYS A 66 0.31 5.05 -18.51
C LYS A 66 -0.04 3.56 -18.61
N THR A 67 0.04 2.80 -17.51
CA THR A 67 -0.42 1.41 -17.50
C THR A 67 -1.85 1.38 -18.02
N LYS A 68 -2.06 0.83 -19.22
CA LYS A 68 -3.34 0.86 -19.90
C LYS A 68 -4.17 -0.37 -19.58
N ALA A 69 -5.48 -0.24 -19.66
CA ALA A 69 -6.43 -1.33 -19.63
C ALA A 69 -7.46 -1.14 -20.74
N GLU A 70 -7.44 -2.01 -21.72
CA GLU A 70 -8.31 -2.01 -22.90
C GLU A 70 -9.42 -3.05 -22.71
N LEU A 71 -10.66 -2.65 -22.94
CA LEU A 71 -11.82 -3.56 -22.84
C LEU A 71 -11.82 -4.55 -23.99
N ASP A 72 -11.88 -5.84 -23.67
CA ASP A 72 -12.00 -6.95 -24.61
C ASP A 72 -13.06 -7.93 -24.12
N GLY A 73 -14.27 -7.76 -24.62
CA GLY A 73 -15.45 -8.51 -24.18
C GLY A 73 -15.80 -8.22 -22.72
N ASP A 74 -15.73 -9.23 -21.88
CA ASP A 74 -16.00 -9.18 -20.43
C ASP A 74 -14.73 -9.03 -19.57
N HIS A 75 -13.59 -8.71 -20.21
CA HIS A 75 -12.31 -8.53 -19.56
C HIS A 75 -11.65 -7.20 -19.94
N TYR A 76 -10.83 -6.67 -19.04
CA TYR A 76 -9.80 -5.69 -19.35
C TYR A 76 -8.48 -6.41 -19.63
N VAL A 77 -7.77 -5.99 -20.67
CA VAL A 77 -6.40 -6.42 -20.98
C VAL A 77 -5.45 -5.33 -20.52
N ILE A 78 -4.65 -5.65 -19.48
CA ILE A 78 -3.76 -4.70 -18.84
C ILE A 78 -2.34 -4.85 -19.36
N ASN A 79 -1.73 -3.72 -19.75
CA ASN A 79 -0.34 -3.63 -20.22
C ASN A 79 0.36 -2.42 -19.60
N GLY A 80 1.56 -2.63 -19.05
CA GLY A 80 2.37 -1.58 -18.42
C GLY A 80 3.21 -2.10 -17.26
N ALA A 81 3.65 -1.19 -16.39
CA ALA A 81 4.43 -1.56 -15.22
C ALA A 81 4.15 -0.64 -14.04
N LYS A 82 4.18 -1.20 -12.84
CA LYS A 82 4.13 -0.48 -11.56
C LYS A 82 5.45 -0.66 -10.83
N ILE A 83 5.88 0.37 -10.12
CA ILE A 83 7.16 0.36 -9.40
C ILE A 83 6.97 0.73 -7.93
N TRP A 84 7.95 0.39 -7.11
CA TRP A 84 7.94 0.59 -5.65
C TRP A 84 6.79 -0.17 -4.96
N THR A 85 6.34 -1.28 -5.55
CA THR A 85 5.28 -2.11 -5.01
C THR A 85 5.81 -2.95 -3.86
N SER A 86 5.48 -2.53 -2.64
CA SER A 86 5.93 -3.24 -1.44
C SER A 86 5.27 -4.61 -1.33
N TYR A 87 6.07 -5.62 -1.02
CA TYR A 87 5.66 -6.99 -0.75
C TYR A 87 4.85 -7.68 -1.85
N ALA A 88 4.98 -7.25 -3.12
CA ALA A 88 4.29 -7.88 -4.24
C ALA A 88 4.60 -9.38 -4.37
N GLN A 89 5.81 -9.80 -3.98
CA GLN A 89 6.24 -11.21 -4.00
C GLN A 89 5.45 -12.12 -3.05
N TYR A 90 4.72 -11.55 -2.09
CA TYR A 90 3.90 -12.29 -1.12
C TYR A 90 2.40 -12.05 -1.33
N ALA A 91 2.01 -11.10 -2.17
CA ALA A 91 0.63 -10.70 -2.34
C ALA A 91 -0.16 -11.71 -3.19
N ASP A 92 -1.38 -12.01 -2.77
CA ASP A 92 -2.35 -12.75 -3.57
C ASP A 92 -3.04 -11.84 -4.59
N TRP A 93 -3.25 -10.57 -4.22
CA TRP A 93 -3.97 -9.57 -5.01
C TRP A 93 -3.22 -8.24 -5.04
N ILE A 94 -3.36 -7.53 -6.17
CA ILE A 94 -2.90 -6.16 -6.30
C ILE A 94 -4.09 -5.25 -6.66
N PHE A 95 -4.21 -4.10 -6.00
CA PHE A 95 -5.11 -3.05 -6.45
C PHE A 95 -4.35 -2.03 -7.28
N VAL A 96 -4.80 -1.81 -8.50
CA VAL A 96 -4.05 -1.08 -9.53
C VAL A 96 -4.85 0.11 -10.04
N LEU A 97 -4.17 1.24 -10.24
CA LEU A 97 -4.69 2.32 -11.08
C LEU A 97 -4.24 2.12 -12.52
N VAL A 98 -5.19 2.08 -13.44
CA VAL A 98 -4.94 1.87 -14.86
C VAL A 98 -5.59 2.96 -15.69
N ARG A 99 -5.06 3.20 -16.90
CA ARG A 99 -5.60 4.13 -17.88
C ARG A 99 -6.60 3.39 -18.79
N THR A 100 -7.88 3.72 -18.64
CA THR A 100 -8.97 3.18 -19.47
C THR A 100 -9.46 4.16 -20.53
N SER A 101 -9.16 5.46 -20.38
CA SER A 101 -9.43 6.50 -21.38
C SER A 101 -8.38 7.62 -21.31
N ASN A 102 -8.13 8.28 -22.43
CA ASN A 102 -7.29 9.49 -22.53
C ASN A 102 -8.11 10.75 -22.78
N GLU A 103 -9.43 10.67 -22.67
CA GLU A 103 -10.30 11.82 -22.83
C GLU A 103 -10.35 12.67 -21.56
N GLY A 104 -10.46 13.99 -21.74
CA GLY A 104 -10.60 14.94 -20.64
C GLY A 104 -9.30 15.25 -19.90
N LYS A 105 -9.41 15.47 -18.57
CA LYS A 105 -8.27 15.79 -17.72
C LYS A 105 -7.48 14.51 -17.36
N LYS A 106 -6.20 14.66 -16.97
CA LYS A 106 -5.34 13.53 -16.58
C LYS A 106 -5.98 12.61 -15.52
N GLN A 107 -6.77 13.16 -14.61
CA GLN A 107 -7.46 12.45 -13.55
C GLN A 107 -8.69 11.67 -14.03
N GLU A 108 -9.25 12.07 -15.16
CA GLU A 108 -10.33 11.37 -15.84
C GLU A 108 -9.74 10.23 -16.67
N GLY A 109 -10.50 9.17 -16.89
CA GLY A 109 -10.00 7.99 -17.60
C GLY A 109 -9.06 7.08 -16.80
N ILE A 110 -8.95 7.28 -15.49
CA ILE A 110 -8.29 6.35 -14.57
C ILE A 110 -9.34 5.44 -13.94
N THR A 111 -9.07 4.15 -13.90
CA THR A 111 -9.94 3.13 -13.28
C THR A 111 -9.17 2.38 -12.19
N PHE A 112 -9.86 2.04 -11.11
CA PHE A 112 -9.32 1.26 -10.01
C PHE A 112 -9.75 -0.20 -10.19
N ILE A 113 -8.79 -1.13 -10.35
CA ILE A 113 -9.05 -2.54 -10.66
C ILE A 113 -8.32 -3.45 -9.66
N LEU A 114 -8.97 -4.54 -9.27
CA LEU A 114 -8.41 -5.61 -8.45
C LEU A 114 -7.90 -6.73 -9.38
N VAL A 115 -6.62 -7.11 -9.22
CA VAL A 115 -5.97 -8.11 -10.06
C VAL A 115 -5.43 -9.24 -9.20
N ASP A 116 -5.76 -10.49 -9.53
CA ASP A 116 -5.16 -11.68 -8.93
C ASP A 116 -3.70 -11.79 -9.39
N MET A 117 -2.75 -11.82 -8.46
CA MET A 117 -1.32 -11.89 -8.75
C MET A 117 -0.88 -13.18 -9.44
N LYS A 118 -1.75 -14.20 -9.46
CA LYS A 118 -1.53 -15.46 -10.18
C LYS A 118 -1.97 -15.41 -11.64
N THR A 119 -2.57 -14.28 -12.09
CA THR A 119 -3.00 -14.13 -13.49
C THR A 119 -1.81 -14.19 -14.43
N PRO A 120 -1.87 -15.00 -15.52
CA PRO A 120 -0.81 -15.05 -16.51
C PRO A 120 -0.47 -13.67 -17.07
N GLY A 121 0.82 -13.42 -17.31
CA GLY A 121 1.32 -12.15 -17.85
C GLY A 121 1.81 -11.18 -16.77
N ILE A 122 1.68 -11.52 -15.49
CA ILE A 122 2.28 -10.75 -14.39
C ILE A 122 3.70 -11.24 -14.13
N LYS A 123 4.66 -10.31 -14.08
CA LYS A 123 6.04 -10.58 -13.69
C LYS A 123 6.45 -9.65 -12.56
N ILE A 124 7.05 -10.21 -11.52
CA ILE A 124 7.54 -9.47 -10.36
C ILE A 124 9.07 -9.42 -10.44
N ASN A 125 9.61 -8.20 -10.51
CA ASN A 125 11.06 -7.97 -10.52
C ASN A 125 11.46 -7.35 -9.16
N PRO A 126 12.41 -7.96 -8.43
CA PRO A 126 12.84 -7.47 -7.13
C PRO A 126 13.60 -6.15 -7.25
N ILE A 127 13.36 -5.23 -6.31
CA ILE A 127 14.16 -4.04 -6.09
C ILE A 127 14.82 -4.19 -4.72
N ILE A 128 16.15 -4.33 -4.71
CA ILE A 128 16.92 -4.44 -3.48
C ILE A 128 17.20 -3.03 -2.94
N SER A 129 16.77 -2.78 -1.71
CA SER A 129 16.96 -1.50 -1.04
C SER A 129 18.34 -1.36 -0.38
N ILE A 130 18.67 -0.17 0.14
CA ILE A 130 20.00 0.14 0.69
C ILE A 130 20.37 -0.73 1.90
N ASP A 131 19.38 -1.25 2.62
CA ASP A 131 19.52 -2.22 3.71
C ASP A 131 19.73 -3.66 3.24
N ASN A 132 19.83 -3.87 1.93
CA ASN A 132 19.96 -5.18 1.27
C ASN A 132 18.72 -6.09 1.42
N GLU A 133 17.55 -5.51 1.72
CA GLU A 133 16.30 -6.23 1.85
C GLU A 133 15.50 -6.22 0.53
N HIS A 134 14.76 -7.32 0.29
CA HIS A 134 13.81 -7.44 -0.81
C HIS A 134 12.38 -7.17 -0.31
N SER A 135 12.04 -5.91 -0.12
CA SER A 135 10.70 -5.47 0.25
C SER A 135 9.94 -4.76 -0.87
N LEU A 136 10.66 -4.29 -1.89
CA LEU A 136 10.13 -3.51 -3.00
C LEU A 136 10.23 -4.27 -4.32
N ASN A 137 9.30 -3.96 -5.24
CA ASN A 137 9.23 -4.62 -6.53
C ASN A 137 8.81 -3.65 -7.63
N GLU A 138 9.22 -3.98 -8.85
CA GLU A 138 8.52 -3.61 -10.07
C GLU A 138 7.58 -4.76 -10.45
N VAL A 139 6.35 -4.44 -10.87
CA VAL A 139 5.34 -5.40 -11.32
C VAL A 139 4.98 -5.06 -12.76
N GLU A 140 5.37 -5.95 -13.69
CA GLU A 140 5.07 -5.82 -15.10
C GLU A 140 3.77 -6.56 -15.44
N PHE A 141 2.98 -5.97 -16.32
CA PHE A 141 1.75 -6.52 -16.86
C PHE A 141 1.89 -6.64 -18.38
N SER A 142 1.78 -7.86 -18.90
CA SER A 142 1.84 -8.19 -20.33
C SER A 142 0.60 -8.99 -20.72
N ASP A 143 -0.34 -8.32 -21.37
CA ASP A 143 -1.64 -8.87 -21.79
C ASP A 143 -2.42 -9.56 -20.65
N VAL A 144 -2.38 -8.97 -19.45
CA VAL A 144 -3.03 -9.51 -18.25
C VAL A 144 -4.53 -9.31 -18.34
N ARG A 145 -5.27 -10.42 -18.43
CA ARG A 145 -6.74 -10.43 -18.57
C ARG A 145 -7.42 -10.41 -17.21
N VAL A 146 -8.22 -9.38 -16.96
CA VAL A 146 -8.90 -9.15 -15.68
C VAL A 146 -10.39 -8.96 -15.92
N PRO A 147 -11.28 -9.71 -15.24
CA PRO A 147 -12.73 -9.58 -15.41
C PRO A 147 -13.20 -8.14 -15.10
N VAL A 148 -14.18 -7.64 -15.85
CA VAL A 148 -14.75 -6.30 -15.66
C VAL A 148 -15.37 -6.13 -14.27
N GLU A 149 -15.84 -7.20 -13.66
CA GLU A 149 -16.38 -7.24 -12.29
C GLU A 149 -15.36 -6.90 -11.19
N ASN A 150 -14.05 -6.91 -11.53
CA ASN A 150 -13.00 -6.53 -10.59
C ASN A 150 -12.75 -5.01 -10.53
N VAL A 151 -13.50 -4.20 -11.29
CA VAL A 151 -13.47 -2.74 -11.16
C VAL A 151 -14.15 -2.31 -9.86
N VAL A 152 -13.46 -1.52 -9.03
CA VAL A 152 -14.03 -0.94 -7.82
C VAL A 152 -14.51 0.49 -8.12
N GLY A 153 -15.78 0.73 -7.87
CA GLY A 153 -16.45 1.98 -8.24
C GLY A 153 -16.78 2.03 -9.75
N GLU A 154 -16.69 3.21 -10.35
CA GLU A 154 -17.05 3.42 -11.75
C GLU A 154 -15.80 3.46 -12.64
N VAL A 155 -15.93 2.92 -13.85
CA VAL A 155 -14.91 3.04 -14.92
C VAL A 155 -14.62 4.52 -15.19
N ASN A 156 -13.36 4.85 -15.41
CA ASN A 156 -12.85 6.23 -15.62
C ASN A 156 -12.97 7.17 -14.39
N LYS A 157 -13.44 6.68 -13.23
CA LYS A 157 -13.54 7.47 -11.99
C LYS A 157 -12.68 6.93 -10.84
N GLY A 158 -11.74 6.07 -11.12
CA GLY A 158 -10.83 5.47 -10.14
C GLY A 158 -9.99 6.49 -9.37
N TRP A 159 -9.81 7.71 -9.91
CA TRP A 159 -9.14 8.79 -9.19
C TRP A 159 -9.86 9.20 -7.89
N THR A 160 -11.18 9.07 -7.86
CA THR A 160 -11.97 9.32 -6.63
C THR A 160 -11.68 8.26 -5.57
N VAL A 161 -11.61 7.00 -5.98
CA VAL A 161 -11.23 5.87 -5.10
C VAL A 161 -9.80 6.06 -4.59
N ALA A 162 -8.86 6.40 -5.48
CA ALA A 162 -7.46 6.65 -5.12
C ALA A 162 -7.31 7.78 -4.09
N LYS A 163 -8.02 8.89 -4.25
CA LYS A 163 -8.00 10.00 -3.27
C LYS A 163 -8.55 9.58 -1.91
N ALA A 164 -9.63 8.80 -1.88
CA ALA A 164 -10.18 8.28 -0.64
C ALA A 164 -9.18 7.36 0.07
N LEU A 165 -8.53 6.44 -0.67
CA LEU A 165 -7.50 5.57 -0.14
C LEU A 165 -6.33 6.36 0.45
N LEU A 166 -5.77 7.32 -0.28
CA LEU A 166 -4.65 8.15 0.17
C LEU A 166 -5.01 9.01 1.41
N ALA A 167 -6.28 9.37 1.58
CA ALA A 167 -6.74 10.05 2.79
C ALA A 167 -6.69 9.11 4.02
N HIS A 168 -7.06 7.85 3.86
CA HIS A 168 -6.94 6.82 4.91
C HIS A 168 -5.47 6.51 5.24
N GLU A 169 -4.63 6.36 4.21
CA GLU A 169 -3.21 6.03 4.35
C GLU A 169 -2.45 7.08 5.19
N ARG A 170 -2.69 8.37 4.96
CA ARG A 170 -1.98 9.47 5.63
C ARG A 170 -2.05 9.42 7.16
N THR A 171 -3.12 8.91 7.72
CA THR A 171 -3.27 8.80 9.17
C THR A 171 -2.44 7.67 9.77
N GLY A 172 -2.11 6.63 8.99
CA GLY A 172 -1.30 5.49 9.42
C GLY A 172 0.21 5.72 9.34
N ILE A 173 0.68 6.45 8.31
CA ILE A 173 2.12 6.64 8.03
C ILE A 173 2.87 7.33 9.18
N ALA A 174 2.23 8.24 9.91
CA ALA A 174 2.88 8.97 10.99
C ALA A 174 3.31 8.09 12.17
N ASP A 175 2.71 6.92 12.35
CA ASP A 175 2.96 5.92 13.41
C ASP A 175 3.33 6.53 14.78
N VAL A 176 2.53 7.50 15.20
CA VAL A 176 2.78 8.33 16.40
C VAL A 176 2.90 7.48 17.65
N ALA A 177 2.11 6.41 17.75
CA ALA A 177 2.11 5.53 18.91
C ALA A 177 3.46 4.79 19.03
N GLN A 178 3.97 4.24 17.94
CA GLN A 178 5.27 3.56 17.90
C GLN A 178 6.43 4.54 18.16
N SER A 179 6.37 5.74 17.58
CA SER A 179 7.38 6.78 17.80
C SER A 179 7.47 7.18 19.28
N LYS A 180 6.33 7.38 19.94
CA LYS A 180 6.29 7.65 21.40
C LYS A 180 6.87 6.51 22.22
N ARG A 181 6.53 5.27 21.89
CA ARG A 181 7.09 4.09 22.55
C ARG A 181 8.61 4.03 22.38
N ASN A 182 9.11 4.23 21.15
CA ASN A 182 10.54 4.18 20.87
C ASN A 182 11.31 5.24 21.65
N ILE A 183 10.80 6.48 21.74
CA ILE A 183 11.40 7.54 22.56
C ILE A 183 11.44 7.12 24.05
N ARG A 184 10.36 6.53 24.56
CA ARG A 184 10.34 6.04 25.95
C ARG A 184 11.40 4.96 26.18
N LEU A 185 11.49 3.97 25.29
CA LEU A 185 12.49 2.90 25.39
C LEU A 185 13.93 3.43 25.30
N ILE A 186 14.19 4.42 24.44
CA ILE A 186 15.50 5.11 24.38
C ILE A 186 15.82 5.78 25.71
N LYS A 187 14.86 6.47 26.34
CA LYS A 187 15.07 7.10 27.64
C LYS A 187 15.32 6.07 28.76
N GLU A 188 14.58 4.98 28.79
CA GLU A 188 14.75 3.87 29.71
C GLU A 188 16.15 3.24 29.59
N ALA A 189 16.56 2.92 28.35
CA ALA A 189 17.89 2.37 28.05
C ALA A 189 19.01 3.35 28.46
N ALA A 190 18.87 4.63 28.13
CA ALA A 190 19.85 5.66 28.49
C ALA A 190 19.95 5.93 30.02
N ALA A 191 18.88 5.67 30.75
CA ALA A 191 18.88 5.75 32.21
C ALA A 191 19.62 4.56 32.86
N ALA A 192 19.64 3.39 32.16
CA ALA A 192 20.35 2.19 32.62
C ALA A 192 21.80 2.16 32.15
N GLU A 193 22.11 2.77 31.01
CA GLU A 193 23.45 2.75 30.40
C GLU A 193 24.42 3.67 31.17
N ILE A 194 25.58 3.13 31.55
CA ILE A 194 26.65 3.86 32.23
C ILE A 194 27.86 3.99 31.31
N ASN A 195 28.23 5.21 30.97
CA ASN A 195 29.44 5.54 30.23
C ASN A 195 30.36 6.44 31.06
N GLY A 196 31.57 5.96 31.36
CA GLY A 196 32.54 6.71 32.17
C GLY A 196 32.05 7.07 33.58
N GLY A 197 31.22 6.24 34.22
CA GLY A 197 30.67 6.42 35.54
C GLY A 197 29.46 7.35 35.62
N LYS A 198 28.92 7.81 34.48
CA LYS A 198 27.68 8.62 34.38
C LYS A 198 26.68 7.94 33.52
N ARG A 199 25.40 8.06 33.86
CA ARG A 199 24.32 7.58 32.98
C ARG A 199 24.26 8.44 31.73
N LEU A 200 23.96 7.82 30.59
CA LEU A 200 23.79 8.53 29.33
C LEU A 200 22.67 9.59 29.43
N MET A 201 21.64 9.31 30.23
CA MET A 201 20.53 10.23 30.49
C MET A 201 20.97 11.50 31.28
N ASP A 202 22.13 11.51 31.93
CA ASP A 202 22.67 12.67 32.65
C ASP A 202 23.53 13.59 31.75
N ASP A 203 23.75 13.19 30.48
CA ASP A 203 24.43 14.00 29.45
C ASP A 203 23.50 15.04 28.86
N ALA A 204 23.84 16.31 28.97
CA ALA A 204 23.00 17.42 28.49
C ALA A 204 22.84 17.41 26.95
N GLY A 205 23.86 16.96 26.21
CA GLY A 205 23.81 16.83 24.75
C GLY A 205 22.85 15.71 24.30
N PHE A 206 22.79 14.62 25.05
CA PHE A 206 21.83 13.57 24.83
C PHE A 206 20.39 14.00 25.17
N GLN A 207 20.20 14.62 26.37
CA GLN A 207 18.88 15.11 26.77
C GLN A 207 18.26 16.08 25.78
N ALA A 208 19.07 16.92 25.14
CA ALA A 208 18.59 17.88 24.13
C ALA A 208 18.09 17.24 22.84
N LYS A 209 18.38 15.94 22.63
CA LYS A 209 18.00 15.20 21.39
C LYS A 209 16.81 14.27 21.58
N VAL A 210 16.41 13.99 22.82
CA VAL A 210 15.34 13.05 23.19
C VAL A 210 14.28 13.70 24.06
#